data_b58881d877ba23300cc512969dd4f6d6
#
_entry.id   b58881d877ba23300cc512969dd4f6d6
#
_cell.length_a   1.000
_cell.length_b   1.000
_cell.length_c   1.000
_cell.angle_alpha   90.00
_cell.angle_beta   90.00
_cell.angle_gamma   90.00
#
_symmetry.space_group_name_H-M   'P 1'
#
loop_
_entity.id
_entity.type
_entity.pdbx_description
1 polymer ?
#
loop_
_entity_poly.entity_id
_entity_poly.type
_entity_poly.pdbx_seq_one_letter_code
_entity_poly.pdbx_strand_id
1 'polypeptide(L)'
;RCFQVTRIFPKQSVRDNLLLAVQAHSGSSFRFWQPRTQAHALYAQAEQLAERVGLQHSLNATAGALPHGAQRTLDVALALASAPKLLLLDEPMAGMGLDESQQMVQLIETLRRDMAVLLIEHDMEAVFRLADRISVLVYGRVLTAGTPDEIRNHPEVQAVYLGTETLEAAA
;
A
#
# COMPACT_ATOMS: atom_id res chain seq x y z
N ARG A 1 -1.33 5.72 6.91
CA ARG A 1 -2.61 5.05 6.66
C ARG A 1 -3.03 5.29 5.23
N CYS A 2 -3.11 4.25 4.43
CA CYS A 2 -3.79 4.30 3.14
C CYS A 2 -5.28 4.05 3.38
N PHE A 3 -6.13 4.71 2.61
CA PHE A 3 -7.57 4.59 2.74
C PHE A 3 -8.12 3.82 1.53
N GLN A 4 -9.29 3.22 1.67
CA GLN A 4 -10.02 2.56 0.59
C GLN A 4 -10.27 3.48 -0.63
N VAL A 5 -10.35 4.80 -0.41
CA VAL A 5 -10.39 5.82 -1.45
C VAL A 5 -9.02 6.50 -1.56
N THR A 6 -8.39 6.46 -2.74
CA THR A 6 -7.12 7.12 -3.01
C THR A 6 -7.18 8.62 -2.75
N ARG A 7 -6.20 9.15 -1.99
CA ARG A 7 -6.09 10.57 -1.64
C ARG A 7 -5.08 11.31 -2.51
N ILE A 8 -5.04 10.98 -3.78
CA ILE A 8 -4.19 11.67 -4.74
C ILE A 8 -4.86 12.98 -5.21
N PHE A 9 -4.06 13.92 -5.65
CA PHE A 9 -4.52 15.09 -6.42
C PHE A 9 -4.55 14.72 -7.91
N PRO A 10 -5.72 14.31 -8.45
CA PRO A 10 -5.79 13.65 -9.76
C PRO A 10 -5.41 14.57 -10.92
N LYS A 11 -5.52 15.89 -10.76
CA LYS A 11 -5.17 16.88 -11.78
C LYS A 11 -3.69 17.29 -11.76
N GLN A 12 -2.95 16.88 -10.72
CA GLN A 12 -1.53 17.16 -10.58
C GLN A 12 -0.70 16.01 -11.12
N SER A 13 0.59 16.26 -11.39
CA SER A 13 1.53 15.22 -11.76
C SER A 13 1.83 14.29 -10.56
N VAL A 14 2.36 13.09 -10.84
CA VAL A 14 2.89 12.19 -9.80
C VAL A 14 3.95 12.92 -8.96
N ARG A 15 4.85 13.63 -9.61
CA ARG A 15 5.89 14.44 -8.96
C ARG A 15 5.30 15.47 -8.00
N ASP A 16 4.29 16.24 -8.43
CA ASP A 16 3.67 17.26 -7.58
C ASP A 16 2.96 16.66 -6.38
N ASN A 17 2.28 15.52 -6.55
CA ASN A 17 1.68 14.77 -5.45
C ASN A 17 2.73 14.39 -4.40
N LEU A 18 3.86 13.82 -4.83
CA LEU A 18 4.94 13.41 -3.94
C LEU A 18 5.62 14.61 -3.27
N LEU A 19 5.87 15.70 -4.02
CA LEU A 19 6.44 16.94 -3.48
C LEU A 19 5.56 17.52 -2.37
N LEU A 20 4.25 17.58 -2.57
CA LEU A 20 3.31 18.07 -1.56
C LEU A 20 3.36 17.21 -0.29
N ALA A 21 3.43 15.90 -0.43
CA ALA A 21 3.52 14.98 0.71
C ALA A 21 4.84 15.16 1.47
N VAL A 22 5.97 15.22 0.78
CA VAL A 22 7.30 15.44 1.39
C VAL A 22 7.36 16.80 2.08
N GLN A 23 6.86 17.85 1.43
CA GLN A 23 6.83 19.20 1.99
C GLN A 23 5.98 19.28 3.25
N ALA A 24 4.82 18.63 3.28
CA ALA A 24 3.95 18.61 4.45
C ALA A 24 4.65 18.04 5.70
N HIS A 25 5.54 17.06 5.52
CA HIS A 25 6.28 16.41 6.61
C HIS A 25 7.60 17.11 6.97
N SER A 26 8.15 17.93 6.08
CA SER A 26 9.39 18.68 6.35
C SER A 26 9.22 19.85 7.34
N GLY A 27 8.00 20.13 7.80
CA GLY A 27 7.67 21.26 8.69
C GLY A 27 7.82 22.64 8.01
N SER A 28 8.07 22.67 6.69
CA SER A 28 8.32 23.89 5.93
C SER A 28 7.11 24.45 5.20
N SER A 29 5.88 23.93 5.47
CA SER A 29 4.64 24.20 4.75
C SER A 29 4.23 25.69 4.69
N PHE A 30 4.74 26.53 5.59
CA PHE A 30 4.41 27.97 5.66
C PHE A 30 5.57 28.90 5.34
N ARG A 31 6.72 28.39 4.86
CA ARG A 31 7.87 29.23 4.50
C ARG A 31 7.82 29.59 3.02
N PHE A 32 7.25 30.76 2.69
CA PHE A 32 7.16 31.30 1.32
C PHE A 32 8.53 31.64 0.69
N TRP A 33 9.62 31.69 1.47
CA TRP A 33 10.97 32.00 1.03
C TRP A 33 11.90 30.85 1.39
N GLN A 34 11.89 29.81 0.57
CA GLN A 34 12.83 28.68 0.77
C GLN A 34 14.09 28.90 -0.08
N PRO A 35 15.30 28.64 0.48
CA PRO A 35 16.53 28.60 -0.30
C PRO A 35 16.43 27.54 -1.41
N ARG A 36 17.01 27.82 -2.59
CA ARG A 36 17.05 26.88 -3.73
C ARG A 36 17.58 25.49 -3.35
N THR A 37 18.53 25.41 -2.41
CA THR A 37 19.09 24.16 -1.90
C THR A 37 18.05 23.28 -1.21
N GLN A 38 17.10 23.89 -0.49
CA GLN A 38 16.03 23.15 0.19
C GLN A 38 14.97 22.63 -0.80
N ALA A 39 14.70 23.39 -1.87
CA ALA A 39 13.87 22.93 -2.96
C ALA A 39 14.46 21.68 -3.64
N HIS A 40 15.77 21.69 -3.96
CA HIS A 40 16.46 20.53 -4.53
C HIS A 40 16.35 19.27 -3.65
N ALA A 41 16.47 19.41 -2.34
CA ALA A 41 16.35 18.29 -1.41
C ALA A 41 14.93 17.68 -1.44
N LEU A 42 13.89 18.50 -1.52
CA LEU A 42 12.50 18.03 -1.63
C LEU A 42 12.25 17.27 -2.95
N TYR A 43 12.78 17.79 -4.07
CA TYR A 43 12.70 17.10 -5.37
C TYR A 43 13.40 15.75 -5.33
N ALA A 44 14.62 15.68 -4.77
CA ALA A 44 15.36 14.44 -4.64
C ALA A 44 14.60 13.41 -3.77
N GLN A 45 13.99 13.84 -2.66
CA GLN A 45 13.17 12.95 -1.83
C GLN A 45 11.93 12.44 -2.57
N ALA A 46 11.25 13.29 -3.33
CA ALA A 46 10.10 12.88 -4.14
C ALA A 46 10.49 11.86 -5.22
N GLU A 47 11.65 12.06 -5.87
CA GLU A 47 12.18 11.12 -6.86
C GLU A 47 12.59 9.79 -6.24
N GLN A 48 13.23 9.80 -5.07
CA GLN A 48 13.56 8.58 -4.30
C GLN A 48 12.30 7.81 -3.88
N LEU A 49 11.23 8.51 -3.46
CA LEU A 49 9.95 7.86 -3.17
C LEU A 49 9.34 7.22 -4.41
N ALA A 50 9.36 7.91 -5.56
CA ALA A 50 8.88 7.36 -6.81
C ALA A 50 9.66 6.10 -7.23
N GLU A 51 10.99 6.13 -7.11
CA GLU A 51 11.86 4.99 -7.39
C GLU A 51 11.55 3.82 -6.46
N ARG A 52 11.40 4.10 -5.17
CA ARG A 52 11.10 3.07 -4.14
C ARG A 52 9.82 2.28 -4.42
N VAL A 53 8.84 2.93 -5.06
CA VAL A 53 7.54 2.30 -5.39
C VAL A 53 7.39 1.96 -6.87
N GLY A 54 8.43 2.16 -7.71
CA GLY A 54 8.41 1.81 -9.12
C GLY A 54 7.70 2.83 -10.03
N LEU A 55 7.49 4.08 -9.58
CA LEU A 55 6.82 5.15 -10.34
C LEU A 55 7.78 6.16 -10.98
N GLN A 56 9.11 5.89 -11.00
CA GLN A 56 10.12 6.82 -11.52
C GLN A 56 9.90 7.23 -12.98
N HIS A 57 9.34 6.35 -13.80
CA HIS A 57 9.05 6.63 -15.21
C HIS A 57 7.73 7.40 -15.43
N SER A 58 6.91 7.53 -14.39
CA SER A 58 5.59 8.18 -14.44
C SER A 58 5.56 9.53 -13.75
N LEU A 59 6.70 10.07 -13.32
CA LEU A 59 6.78 11.31 -12.53
C LEU A 59 6.07 12.51 -13.16
N ASN A 60 6.11 12.63 -14.49
CA ASN A 60 5.48 13.73 -15.22
C ASN A 60 4.05 13.41 -15.68
N ALA A 61 3.57 12.19 -15.46
CA ALA A 61 2.21 11.82 -15.81
C ALA A 61 1.21 12.47 -14.85
N THR A 62 0.03 12.83 -15.35
CA THR A 62 -1.09 13.27 -14.52
C THR A 62 -1.58 12.09 -13.66
N ALA A 63 -1.65 12.27 -12.34
CA ALA A 63 -1.95 11.19 -11.43
C ALA A 63 -3.30 10.50 -11.70
N GLY A 64 -4.33 11.27 -12.09
CA GLY A 64 -5.64 10.72 -12.45
C GLY A 64 -5.68 9.96 -13.78
N ALA A 65 -4.64 10.09 -14.64
CA ALA A 65 -4.52 9.35 -15.90
C ALA A 65 -3.75 8.03 -15.75
N LEU A 66 -3.19 7.76 -14.58
CA LEU A 66 -2.51 6.49 -14.31
C LEU A 66 -3.49 5.31 -14.29
N PRO A 67 -3.05 4.09 -14.64
CA PRO A 67 -3.79 2.86 -14.35
C PRO A 67 -4.14 2.77 -12.87
N HIS A 68 -5.20 2.04 -12.53
CA HIS A 68 -5.72 1.97 -11.16
C HIS A 68 -4.67 1.48 -10.15
N GLY A 69 -3.92 0.44 -10.50
CA GLY A 69 -2.83 -0.08 -9.67
C GLY A 69 -1.73 0.95 -9.41
N ALA A 70 -1.36 1.74 -10.43
CA ALA A 70 -0.36 2.80 -10.27
C ALA A 70 -0.88 3.96 -9.40
N GLN A 71 -2.18 4.27 -9.44
CA GLN A 71 -2.79 5.25 -8.51
C GLN A 71 -2.73 4.75 -7.07
N ARG A 72 -3.01 3.47 -6.83
CA ARG A 72 -2.86 2.83 -5.50
C ARG A 72 -1.41 2.83 -5.03
N THR A 73 -0.47 2.54 -5.94
CA THR A 73 0.97 2.62 -5.65
C THR A 73 1.38 4.05 -5.26
N LEU A 74 0.83 5.06 -5.94
CA LEU A 74 1.05 6.46 -5.57
C LEU A 74 0.49 6.77 -4.17
N ASP A 75 -0.69 6.28 -3.81
CA ASP A 75 -1.26 6.46 -2.47
C ASP A 75 -0.36 5.86 -1.37
N VAL A 76 0.21 4.67 -1.62
CA VAL A 76 1.23 4.08 -0.75
C VAL A 76 2.46 5.00 -0.65
N ALA A 77 2.96 5.53 -1.76
CA ALA A 77 4.11 6.44 -1.78
C ALA A 77 3.85 7.72 -0.96
N LEU A 78 2.64 8.27 -1.03
CA LEU A 78 2.25 9.44 -0.22
C LEU A 78 2.29 9.12 1.29
N ALA A 79 1.87 7.92 1.69
CA ALA A 79 1.98 7.50 3.09
C ALA A 79 3.45 7.32 3.53
N LEU A 80 4.32 6.83 2.63
CA LEU A 80 5.76 6.67 2.90
C LEU A 80 6.51 8.00 3.05
N ALA A 81 5.99 9.10 2.52
CA ALA A 81 6.60 10.43 2.64
C ALA A 81 6.79 10.87 4.10
N SER A 82 5.99 10.34 5.03
CA SER A 82 6.12 10.61 6.47
C SER A 82 7.19 9.77 7.17
N ALA A 83 7.93 8.93 6.45
CA ALA A 83 8.87 7.95 7.01
C ALA A 83 8.27 7.14 8.18
N PRO A 84 7.12 6.47 7.99
CA PRO A 84 6.39 5.82 9.08
C PRO A 84 7.14 4.61 9.62
N LYS A 85 6.99 4.33 10.92
CA LYS A 85 7.42 3.07 11.54
C LYS A 85 6.39 1.95 11.36
N LEU A 86 5.15 2.31 11.13
CA LEU A 86 4.02 1.40 10.89
C LEU A 86 3.19 1.91 9.72
N LEU A 87 3.00 1.09 8.71
CA LEU A 87 2.14 1.33 7.56
C LEU A 87 0.83 0.54 7.73
N LEU A 88 -0.29 1.23 7.60
CA LEU A 88 -1.63 0.63 7.63
C LEU A 88 -2.18 0.59 6.19
N LEU A 89 -2.42 -0.60 5.67
CA LEU A 89 -2.98 -0.85 4.34
C LEU A 89 -4.34 -1.51 4.48
N ASP A 90 -5.36 -0.90 3.92
CA ASP A 90 -6.74 -1.37 3.96
C ASP A 90 -7.17 -1.70 2.53
N GLU A 91 -7.27 -3.00 2.23
CA GLU A 91 -7.56 -3.57 0.91
C GLU A 91 -6.77 -2.91 -0.23
N PRO A 92 -5.43 -2.88 -0.16
CA PRO A 92 -4.63 -2.18 -1.17
C PRO A 92 -4.74 -2.78 -2.57
N MET A 93 -5.15 -4.04 -2.69
CA MET A 93 -5.27 -4.77 -3.96
C MET A 93 -6.70 -4.76 -4.53
N ALA A 94 -7.68 -4.14 -3.83
CA ALA A 94 -9.06 -4.11 -4.27
C ALA A 94 -9.21 -3.48 -5.67
N GLY A 95 -9.86 -4.21 -6.59
CA GLY A 95 -10.13 -3.75 -7.95
C GLY A 95 -8.93 -3.78 -8.91
N MET A 96 -7.80 -4.37 -8.51
CA MET A 96 -6.62 -4.59 -9.36
C MET A 96 -6.76 -5.85 -10.20
N GLY A 97 -6.14 -5.85 -11.39
CA GLY A 97 -5.89 -7.07 -12.14
C GLY A 97 -4.77 -7.92 -11.51
N LEU A 98 -4.61 -9.16 -11.98
CA LEU A 98 -3.63 -10.10 -11.43
C LEU A 98 -2.19 -9.53 -11.42
N ASP A 99 -1.77 -8.94 -12.53
CA ASP A 99 -0.40 -8.39 -12.65
C ASP A 99 -0.18 -7.20 -11.70
N GLU A 100 -1.19 -6.31 -11.55
CA GLU A 100 -1.12 -5.17 -10.65
C GLU A 100 -1.10 -5.63 -9.19
N SER A 101 -1.92 -6.63 -8.83
CA SER A 101 -1.93 -7.23 -7.49
C SER A 101 -0.59 -7.85 -7.15
N GLN A 102 0.03 -8.59 -8.07
CA GLN A 102 1.37 -9.17 -7.87
C GLN A 102 2.44 -8.10 -7.66
N GLN A 103 2.37 -6.98 -8.40
CA GLN A 103 3.28 -5.85 -8.22
C GLN A 103 3.10 -5.21 -6.83
N MET A 104 1.84 -5.06 -6.38
CA MET A 104 1.55 -4.53 -5.04
C MET A 104 2.07 -5.48 -3.94
N VAL A 105 1.89 -6.79 -4.09
CA VAL A 105 2.44 -7.80 -3.18
C VAL A 105 3.97 -7.66 -3.09
N GLN A 106 4.68 -7.57 -4.22
CA GLN A 106 6.14 -7.38 -4.26
C GLN A 106 6.57 -6.07 -3.58
N LEU A 107 5.82 -4.99 -3.79
CA LEU A 107 6.07 -3.72 -3.11
C LEU A 107 5.96 -3.89 -1.59
N ILE A 108 4.87 -4.49 -1.10
CA ILE A 108 4.65 -4.71 0.34
C ILE A 108 5.75 -5.62 0.91
N GLU A 109 6.17 -6.67 0.20
CA GLU A 109 7.30 -7.54 0.59
C GLU A 109 8.60 -6.76 0.78
N THR A 110 8.82 -5.74 -0.05
CA THR A 110 10.00 -4.88 0.09
C THR A 110 9.87 -3.96 1.30
N LEU A 111 8.69 -3.34 1.48
CA LEU A 111 8.43 -2.37 2.55
C LEU A 111 8.48 -3.02 3.94
N ARG A 112 7.97 -4.27 4.10
CA ARG A 112 7.96 -4.97 5.41
C ARG A 112 9.36 -5.27 5.96
N ARG A 113 10.41 -5.13 5.17
CA ARG A 113 11.80 -5.28 5.63
C ARG A 113 12.26 -4.07 6.45
N ASP A 114 11.68 -2.91 6.17
CA ASP A 114 12.11 -1.63 6.75
C ASP A 114 11.16 -1.12 7.84
N MET A 115 9.90 -1.57 7.83
CA MET A 115 8.86 -1.09 8.74
C MET A 115 7.82 -2.17 9.05
N ALA A 116 7.08 -1.99 10.14
CA ALA A 116 5.92 -2.81 10.41
C ALA A 116 4.79 -2.48 9.42
N VAL A 117 4.09 -3.51 8.92
CA VAL A 117 2.91 -3.36 8.05
C VAL A 117 1.73 -4.05 8.70
N LEU A 118 0.63 -3.32 8.88
CA LEU A 118 -0.68 -3.92 9.19
C LEU A 118 -1.52 -3.90 7.91
N LEU A 119 -1.80 -5.10 7.41
CA LEU A 119 -2.55 -5.32 6.19
C LEU A 119 -3.95 -5.85 6.53
N ILE A 120 -4.98 -5.26 5.96
CA ILE A 120 -6.34 -5.78 5.95
C ILE A 120 -6.60 -6.22 4.52
N GLU A 121 -6.87 -7.50 4.33
CA GLU A 121 -7.13 -8.10 3.02
C GLU A 121 -8.05 -9.32 3.15
N HIS A 122 -8.73 -9.63 2.06
CA HIS A 122 -9.56 -10.81 1.92
C HIS A 122 -9.01 -11.79 0.86
N ASP A 123 -7.98 -11.39 0.11
CA ASP A 123 -7.20 -12.29 -0.74
C ASP A 123 -6.27 -13.15 0.12
N MET A 124 -6.68 -14.39 0.35
CA MET A 124 -5.96 -15.31 1.24
C MET A 124 -4.57 -15.67 0.70
N GLU A 125 -4.37 -15.72 -0.62
CA GLU A 125 -3.06 -16.00 -1.21
C GLU A 125 -2.06 -14.91 -0.85
N ALA A 126 -2.44 -13.65 -1.05
CA ALA A 126 -1.63 -12.50 -0.69
C ALA A 126 -1.39 -12.44 0.83
N VAL A 127 -2.42 -12.69 1.65
CA VAL A 127 -2.29 -12.70 3.12
C VAL A 127 -1.29 -13.76 3.57
N PHE A 128 -1.39 -15.01 3.10
CA PHE A 128 -0.47 -16.09 3.48
C PHE A 128 0.96 -15.84 3.00
N ARG A 129 1.14 -15.14 1.90
CA ARG A 129 2.45 -14.78 1.37
C ARG A 129 3.11 -13.64 2.16
N LEU A 130 2.33 -12.66 2.59
CA LEU A 130 2.85 -11.42 3.18
C LEU A 130 2.93 -11.44 4.71
N ALA A 131 2.05 -12.17 5.38
CA ALA A 131 1.91 -12.05 6.82
C ALA A 131 2.90 -12.92 7.59
N ASP A 132 3.46 -12.37 8.68
CA ASP A 132 4.16 -13.13 9.71
C ASP A 132 3.18 -13.66 10.76
N ARG A 133 2.07 -12.93 10.93
CA ARG A 133 0.98 -13.26 11.86
C ARG A 133 -0.35 -12.80 11.29
N ILE A 134 -1.36 -13.66 11.40
CA ILE A 134 -2.70 -13.42 10.87
C ILE A 134 -3.69 -13.41 12.03
N SER A 135 -4.62 -12.44 12.01
CA SER A 135 -5.80 -12.42 12.89
C SER A 135 -7.04 -12.51 12.02
N VAL A 136 -7.84 -13.56 12.21
CA VAL A 136 -9.06 -13.79 11.44
C VAL A 136 -10.23 -13.13 12.14
N LEU A 137 -10.93 -12.22 11.42
CA LEU A 137 -12.11 -11.52 11.94
C LEU A 137 -13.38 -12.11 11.31
N VAL A 138 -14.35 -12.45 12.16
CA VAL A 138 -15.68 -12.91 11.76
C VAL A 138 -16.74 -12.11 12.54
N TYR A 139 -17.62 -11.44 11.82
CA TYR A 139 -18.68 -10.58 12.41
C TYR A 139 -18.13 -9.56 13.45
N GLY A 140 -16.98 -8.96 13.14
CA GLY A 140 -16.37 -7.93 14.01
C GLY A 140 -15.69 -8.48 15.28
N ARG A 141 -15.49 -9.79 15.39
CA ARG A 141 -14.78 -10.46 16.50
C ARG A 141 -13.59 -11.24 15.96
N VAL A 142 -12.50 -11.24 16.71
CA VAL A 142 -11.34 -12.08 16.40
C VAL A 142 -11.72 -13.52 16.70
N LEU A 143 -11.79 -14.35 15.67
CA LEU A 143 -12.01 -15.79 15.77
C LEU A 143 -10.77 -16.48 16.30
N THR A 144 -9.64 -16.22 15.66
CA THR A 144 -8.33 -16.80 15.98
C THR A 144 -7.20 -15.89 15.52
N ALA A 145 -5.99 -16.11 16.06
CA ALA A 145 -4.79 -15.43 15.60
C ALA A 145 -3.58 -16.36 15.74
N GLY A 146 -2.73 -16.41 14.70
CA GLY A 146 -1.58 -17.31 14.67
C GLY A 146 -0.65 -17.03 13.49
N THR A 147 0.31 -17.91 13.29
CA THR A 147 1.15 -17.95 12.11
C THR A 147 0.33 -18.36 10.87
N PRO A 148 0.81 -18.09 9.64
CA PRO A 148 0.14 -18.53 8.41
C PRO A 148 -0.19 -20.03 8.40
N ASP A 149 0.71 -20.88 8.88
CA ASP A 149 0.49 -22.34 8.92
C ASP A 149 -0.59 -22.75 9.94
N GLU A 150 -0.60 -22.13 11.12
CA GLU A 150 -1.65 -22.36 12.13
C GLU A 150 -3.03 -21.95 11.60
N ILE A 151 -3.11 -20.79 10.94
CA ILE A 151 -4.37 -20.29 10.38
C ILE A 151 -4.86 -21.15 9.22
N ARG A 152 -3.96 -21.56 8.31
CA ARG A 152 -4.31 -22.43 7.18
C ARG A 152 -4.91 -23.77 7.62
N ASN A 153 -4.42 -24.32 8.74
CA ASN A 153 -4.86 -25.60 9.27
C ASN A 153 -5.99 -25.49 10.32
N HIS A 154 -6.47 -24.27 10.60
CA HIS A 154 -7.50 -24.05 11.62
C HIS A 154 -8.89 -24.48 11.08
N PRO A 155 -9.60 -25.45 11.73
CA PRO A 155 -10.84 -26.01 11.20
C PRO A 155 -11.96 -24.99 10.92
N GLU A 156 -12.14 -24.02 11.82
CA GLU A 156 -13.18 -23.00 11.66
C GLU A 156 -12.83 -22.00 10.55
N VAL A 157 -11.53 -21.71 10.35
CA VAL A 157 -11.08 -20.84 9.24
C VAL A 157 -11.31 -21.56 7.91
N GLN A 158 -10.97 -22.85 7.83
CA GLN A 158 -11.25 -23.65 6.65
C GLN A 158 -12.73 -23.71 6.32
N ALA A 159 -13.59 -23.84 7.32
CA ALA A 159 -15.04 -23.87 7.10
C ALA A 159 -15.61 -22.53 6.61
N VAL A 160 -15.07 -21.40 7.08
CA VAL A 160 -15.61 -20.06 6.78
C VAL A 160 -15.00 -19.47 5.49
N TYR A 161 -13.71 -19.66 5.25
CA TYR A 161 -12.98 -18.98 4.17
C TYR A 161 -12.49 -19.90 3.06
N LEU A 162 -12.09 -21.13 3.38
CA LEU A 162 -11.53 -22.06 2.40
C LEU A 162 -12.57 -23.08 1.90
N GLY A 163 -13.67 -23.26 2.62
CA GLY A 163 -14.77 -24.11 2.19
C GLY A 163 -15.57 -23.58 1.01
N THR A 164 -15.50 -22.28 0.72
CA THR A 164 -16.14 -21.64 -0.44
C THR A 164 -15.30 -21.77 -1.72
N GLU A 165 -13.99 -21.78 -1.64
CA GLU A 165 -13.12 -21.92 -2.83
C GLU A 165 -13.15 -23.32 -3.44
N THR A 166 -13.35 -24.36 -2.62
CA THR A 166 -13.47 -25.75 -3.12
C THR A 166 -14.78 -26.02 -3.88
N LEU A 167 -15.82 -25.20 -3.69
CA LEU A 167 -17.09 -25.34 -4.40
C LEU A 167 -17.09 -24.61 -5.76
N GLU A 168 -16.35 -23.52 -5.91
CA GLU A 168 -16.22 -22.80 -7.19
C GLU A 168 -15.22 -23.47 -8.15
N ALA A 169 -14.21 -24.18 -7.65
CA ALA A 169 -13.27 -24.93 -8.49
C ALA A 169 -13.82 -26.27 -8.98
N ALA A 170 -14.97 -26.72 -8.47
CA ALA A 170 -15.63 -27.98 -8.83
C ALA A 170 -16.92 -27.79 -9.70
N ALA A 171 -17.25 -26.57 -10.09
CA ALA A 171 -18.38 -26.23 -10.97
C ALA A 171 -17.92 -25.68 -12.32
#